data_3a6999593df0fa663f043b30a9274fcc
#
_entry.id   3a6999593df0fa663f043b30a9274fcc
#
_cell.length_a   1.000
_cell.length_b   1.000
_cell.length_c   1.000
_cell.angle_alpha   90.00
_cell.angle_beta   90.00
_cell.angle_gamma   90.00
#
_symmetry.space_group_name_H-M   'P 1'
#
loop_
_entity.id
_entity.type
_entity.pdbx_description
1 polymer ?
#
loop_
_entity_poly.entity_id
_entity_poly.type
_entity_poly.pdbx_seq_one_letter_code
_entity_poly.pdbx_strand_id
1 'polypeptide(L)'
;MHEERRLEEENNEETLEEEEDPKKGKKVKYKEYAKALEQLEKAKADAEHWKNEYYRVYADMQNLRKSLEEESRSAIRYRAEGFLTGLLPSLDAFHLALENPAPTKEAQNYQIGFTYIYNQIVSALIDEGLKEITPKVGEMYDLKTMQAVDAVEDDSLTPNSIVKVYAKGYMLHDRLIRPAMVQVAKAKKKEEPQPEQTQEEEPAPSEEHPHNEA
;
A
#
# COMPACT_ATOMS: atom_id res chain seq x y z
N MET A 1 53.58 30.87 23.93
CA MET A 1 54.54 30.80 25.05
C MET A 1 54.83 32.15 25.73
N HIS A 2 54.62 33.30 25.15
CA HIS A 2 54.80 34.60 25.80
C HIS A 2 53.48 35.22 26.36
N GLU A 3 52.34 34.83 25.78
CA GLU A 3 51.04 35.29 26.25
C GLU A 3 50.50 34.51 27.46
N GLU A 4 50.81 33.23 27.54
CA GLU A 4 50.42 32.40 28.69
C GLU A 4 51.14 32.80 30.02
N ARG A 5 52.40 33.26 29.92
CA ARG A 5 53.12 33.77 31.08
C ARG A 5 52.58 35.13 31.61
N ARG A 6 52.01 35.98 30.75
CA ARG A 6 51.42 37.25 31.17
C ARG A 6 50.10 37.07 31.93
N LEU A 7 49.31 36.09 31.51
CA LEU A 7 48.05 35.75 32.18
C LEU A 7 48.25 35.08 33.56
N GLU A 8 49.38 34.37 33.73
CA GLU A 8 49.77 33.79 35.04
C GLU A 8 50.35 34.83 35.99
N GLU A 9 51.05 35.89 35.49
CA GLU A 9 51.61 36.97 36.34
C GLU A 9 50.53 37.96 36.73
N GLU A 10 49.53 38.33 35.90
CA GLU A 10 48.41 39.18 36.28
C GLU A 10 47.43 38.51 37.27
N ASN A 11 47.37 37.19 37.29
CA ASN A 11 46.51 36.45 38.23
C ASN A 11 47.19 36.24 39.59
N ASN A 12 48.47 36.57 39.75
CA ASN A 12 49.22 36.39 40.99
C ASN A 12 49.47 37.70 41.75
N GLU A 13 49.24 38.90 41.12
CA GLU A 13 49.38 40.19 41.79
C GLU A 13 48.10 40.70 42.44
N GLU A 14 46.89 40.14 42.11
CA GLU A 14 45.63 40.52 42.74
C GLU A 14 45.29 39.76 44.03
N THR A 15 46.22 38.96 44.56
CA THR A 15 45.99 38.13 45.77
C THR A 15 46.66 38.61 47.05
N LEU A 16 47.18 39.82 47.09
CA LEU A 16 47.75 40.37 48.32
C LEU A 16 47.00 41.66 48.71
N GLU A 17 46.29 41.58 49.82
CA GLU A 17 45.66 42.61 50.63
C GLU A 17 44.12 42.68 50.65
N GLU A 18 43.49 41.64 51.19
CA GLU A 18 42.27 41.85 52.00
C GLU A 18 42.40 40.98 53.26
N GLU A 19 42.47 41.61 54.42
CA GLU A 19 42.36 40.95 55.72
C GLU A 19 41.02 40.24 55.81
N GLU A 20 40.99 38.95 55.44
CA GLU A 20 39.77 38.13 55.44
C GLU A 20 39.38 37.77 56.87
N ASP A 21 38.26 38.35 57.31
CA ASP A 21 37.46 37.87 58.48
C ASP A 21 37.20 36.34 58.25
N PRO A 22 37.74 35.43 59.08
CA PRO A 22 37.73 33.99 58.82
C PRO A 22 36.31 33.41 58.75
N LYS A 23 35.30 34.15 59.12
CA LYS A 23 33.88 33.80 58.96
C LYS A 23 33.32 34.15 57.60
N LYS A 24 33.86 35.19 56.91
CA LYS A 24 33.45 35.54 55.53
C LYS A 24 34.04 34.59 54.51
N GLY A 25 35.31 34.21 54.61
CA GLY A 25 35.98 33.29 53.71
C GLY A 25 35.33 31.91 53.74
N LYS A 26 34.86 31.41 54.88
CA LYS A 26 34.10 30.13 54.92
C LYS A 26 32.75 30.25 54.24
N LYS A 27 32.03 31.34 54.32
CA LYS A 27 30.72 31.54 53.65
C LYS A 27 30.86 31.67 52.12
N VAL A 28 31.92 32.30 51.65
CA VAL A 28 32.22 32.40 50.20
C VAL A 28 32.54 31.03 49.65
N LYS A 29 33.44 30.27 50.28
CA LYS A 29 33.78 28.90 49.89
C LYS A 29 32.53 27.96 49.86
N TYR A 30 31.61 28.08 50.80
CA TYR A 30 30.37 27.31 50.80
C TYR A 30 29.45 27.68 49.64
N LYS A 31 29.35 28.96 49.26
CA LYS A 31 28.55 29.40 48.11
C LYS A 31 29.13 28.94 46.79
N GLU A 32 30.44 28.97 46.63
CA GLU A 32 31.15 28.47 45.44
C GLU A 32 30.99 26.96 45.29
N TYR A 33 31.15 26.25 46.42
CA TYR A 33 30.94 24.79 46.45
C TYR A 33 29.49 24.42 46.11
N ALA A 34 28.50 25.14 46.62
CA ALA A 34 27.10 24.92 46.28
C ALA A 34 26.80 25.18 44.78
N LYS A 35 27.37 26.25 44.21
CA LYS A 35 27.27 26.53 42.77
C LYS A 35 27.95 25.44 41.91
N ALA A 36 29.11 24.97 42.34
CA ALA A 36 29.82 23.90 41.63
C ALA A 36 29.03 22.57 41.66
N LEU A 37 28.40 22.24 42.79
CA LEU A 37 27.49 21.10 42.91
C LEU A 37 26.28 21.23 41.97
N GLU A 38 25.64 22.38 41.94
CA GLU A 38 24.49 22.64 41.04
C GLU A 38 24.91 22.52 39.56
N GLN A 39 26.08 23.06 39.17
CA GLN A 39 26.59 22.94 37.82
C GLN A 39 26.93 21.48 37.48
N LEU A 40 27.49 20.73 38.44
CA LEU A 40 27.79 19.31 38.23
C LEU A 40 26.53 18.46 38.06
N GLU A 41 25.47 18.74 38.83
CA GLU A 41 24.18 18.08 38.68
C GLU A 41 23.53 18.39 37.33
N LYS A 42 23.55 19.68 36.92
CA LYS A 42 23.08 20.09 35.58
C LYS A 42 23.87 19.38 34.46
N ALA A 43 25.19 19.40 34.54
CA ALA A 43 26.04 18.75 33.57
C ALA A 43 25.80 17.23 33.51
N LYS A 44 25.55 16.59 34.66
CA LYS A 44 25.18 15.15 34.69
C LYS A 44 23.81 14.90 34.04
N ALA A 45 22.80 15.74 34.36
CA ALA A 45 21.47 15.63 33.76
C ALA A 45 21.50 15.86 32.25
N ASP A 46 22.27 16.86 31.79
CA ASP A 46 22.46 17.12 30.35
C ASP A 46 23.19 15.96 29.66
N ALA A 47 24.22 15.41 30.28
CA ALA A 47 24.94 14.26 29.77
C ALA A 47 24.04 13.00 29.62
N GLU A 48 23.18 12.77 30.62
CA GLU A 48 22.22 11.67 30.60
C GLU A 48 21.12 11.92 29.56
N HIS A 49 20.61 13.13 29.43
CA HIS A 49 19.69 13.52 28.37
C HIS A 49 20.29 13.27 26.97
N TRP A 50 21.48 13.78 26.70
CA TRP A 50 22.14 13.60 25.41
C TRP A 50 22.48 12.14 25.12
N LYS A 51 22.83 11.38 26.14
CA LYS A 51 23.05 9.94 26.01
C LYS A 51 21.77 9.21 25.60
N ASN A 52 20.63 9.55 26.20
CA ASN A 52 19.34 8.95 25.86
C ASN A 52 18.90 9.37 24.46
N GLU A 53 19.06 10.64 24.08
CA GLU A 53 18.80 11.12 22.72
C GLU A 53 19.70 10.44 21.69
N TYR A 54 20.96 10.23 21.99
CA TYR A 54 21.87 9.46 21.11
C TYR A 54 21.38 8.05 20.87
N TYR A 55 20.98 7.33 21.91
CA TYR A 55 20.47 5.97 21.75
C TYR A 55 19.16 5.93 20.95
N ARG A 56 18.29 6.90 21.16
CA ARG A 56 17.06 7.06 20.41
C ARG A 56 17.35 7.27 18.92
N VAL A 57 18.16 8.28 18.61
CA VAL A 57 18.54 8.58 17.21
C VAL A 57 19.26 7.39 16.56
N TYR A 58 20.10 6.70 17.31
CA TYR A 58 20.78 5.50 16.82
C TYR A 58 19.79 4.38 16.50
N ALA A 59 18.80 4.14 17.35
CA ALA A 59 17.74 3.15 17.09
C ALA A 59 16.89 3.55 15.87
N ASP A 60 16.51 4.82 15.75
CA ASP A 60 15.77 5.35 14.60
C ASP A 60 16.56 5.20 13.30
N MET A 61 17.86 5.47 13.33
CA MET A 61 18.75 5.27 12.18
C MET A 61 18.84 3.79 11.77
N GLN A 62 18.91 2.86 12.73
CA GLN A 62 18.89 1.42 12.42
C GLN A 62 17.59 0.97 11.81
N ASN A 63 16.46 1.46 12.32
CA ASN A 63 15.13 1.18 11.77
C ASN A 63 14.99 1.75 10.35
N LEU A 64 15.42 2.99 10.14
CA LEU A 64 15.42 3.63 8.81
C LEU A 64 16.28 2.84 7.83
N ARG A 65 17.48 2.45 8.23
CA ARG A 65 18.36 1.63 7.38
C ARG A 65 17.69 0.32 6.96
N LYS A 66 17.06 -0.38 7.90
CA LYS A 66 16.34 -1.62 7.63
C LYS A 66 15.17 -1.38 6.65
N SER A 67 14.39 -0.33 6.86
CA SER A 67 13.30 0.06 5.96
C SER A 67 13.79 0.35 4.55
N LEU A 68 14.88 1.13 4.41
CA LEU A 68 15.48 1.44 3.10
C LEU A 68 16.01 0.19 2.38
N GLU A 69 16.61 -0.75 3.13
CA GLU A 69 17.06 -2.03 2.56
C GLU A 69 15.88 -2.87 2.05
N GLU A 70 14.77 -2.92 2.80
CA GLU A 70 13.55 -3.62 2.40
C GLU A 70 12.88 -2.95 1.19
N GLU A 71 12.79 -1.62 1.18
CA GLU A 71 12.28 -0.84 0.04
C GLU A 71 13.14 -1.04 -1.22
N SER A 72 14.45 -1.01 -1.08
CA SER A 72 15.38 -1.24 -2.19
C SER A 72 15.22 -2.64 -2.77
N ARG A 73 15.14 -3.67 -1.93
CA ARG A 73 14.88 -5.05 -2.37
C ARG A 73 13.55 -5.17 -3.09
N SER A 74 12.51 -4.53 -2.55
CA SER A 74 11.17 -4.50 -3.15
C SER A 74 11.19 -3.78 -4.51
N ALA A 75 11.83 -2.62 -4.60
CA ALA A 75 11.96 -1.86 -5.85
C ALA A 75 12.68 -2.67 -6.95
N ILE A 76 13.75 -3.39 -6.60
CA ILE A 76 14.47 -4.26 -7.54
C ILE A 76 13.58 -5.43 -7.97
N ARG A 77 12.87 -6.05 -7.03
CA ARG A 77 12.02 -7.23 -7.28
C ARG A 77 10.85 -6.93 -8.22
N TYR A 78 10.26 -5.73 -8.09
CA TYR A 78 9.09 -5.32 -8.87
C TYR A 78 9.40 -4.27 -9.95
N ARG A 79 10.68 -4.08 -10.30
CA ARG A 79 11.10 -3.10 -11.32
C ARG A 79 10.39 -3.23 -12.66
N ALA A 80 10.03 -4.46 -13.04
CA ALA A 80 9.37 -4.76 -14.31
C ALA A 80 7.85 -4.53 -14.29
N GLU A 81 7.23 -4.26 -13.13
CA GLU A 81 5.76 -4.15 -12.97
C GLU A 81 5.14 -3.14 -13.95
N GLY A 82 5.71 -1.93 -14.01
CA GLY A 82 5.19 -0.88 -14.90
C GLY A 82 5.31 -1.23 -16.38
N PHE A 83 6.43 -1.83 -16.78
CA PHE A 83 6.62 -2.31 -18.14
C PHE A 83 5.64 -3.43 -18.49
N LEU A 84 5.49 -4.43 -17.62
CA LEU A 84 4.58 -5.55 -17.80
C LEU A 84 3.13 -5.07 -17.92
N THR A 85 2.69 -4.17 -17.03
CA THR A 85 1.34 -3.60 -17.06
C THR A 85 1.02 -2.97 -18.43
N GLY A 86 1.99 -2.26 -19.02
CA GLY A 86 1.85 -1.67 -20.35
C GLY A 86 1.90 -2.69 -21.51
N LEU A 87 2.61 -3.82 -21.33
CA LEU A 87 2.78 -4.84 -22.34
C LEU A 87 1.59 -5.81 -22.43
N LEU A 88 0.96 -6.14 -21.28
CA LEU A 88 -0.11 -7.15 -21.19
C LEU A 88 -1.26 -6.95 -22.18
N PRO A 89 -1.80 -5.73 -22.42
CA PRO A 89 -2.87 -5.54 -23.41
C PRO A 89 -2.46 -5.92 -24.82
N SER A 90 -1.22 -5.65 -25.20
CA SER A 90 -0.68 -6.01 -26.51
C SER A 90 -0.49 -7.53 -26.64
N LEU A 91 -0.07 -8.17 -25.56
CA LEU A 91 0.09 -9.62 -25.48
C LEU A 91 -1.27 -10.34 -25.60
N ASP A 92 -2.32 -9.82 -24.94
CA ASP A 92 -3.68 -10.33 -25.04
C ASP A 92 -4.24 -10.18 -26.46
N ALA A 93 -4.06 -9.01 -27.08
CA ALA A 93 -4.49 -8.76 -28.45
C ALA A 93 -3.77 -9.72 -29.45
N PHE A 94 -2.49 -9.97 -29.23
CA PHE A 94 -1.72 -10.90 -30.04
C PHE A 94 -2.19 -12.34 -29.84
N HIS A 95 -2.46 -12.76 -28.62
CA HIS A 95 -3.05 -14.06 -28.31
C HIS A 95 -4.41 -14.25 -29.00
N LEU A 96 -5.30 -13.27 -28.89
CA LEU A 96 -6.61 -13.30 -29.54
C LEU A 96 -6.50 -13.39 -31.07
N ALA A 97 -5.51 -12.69 -31.65
CA ALA A 97 -5.26 -12.80 -33.10
C ALA A 97 -4.81 -14.20 -33.53
N LEU A 98 -4.04 -14.88 -32.66
CA LEU A 98 -3.57 -16.26 -32.91
C LEU A 98 -4.66 -17.31 -32.69
N GLU A 99 -5.68 -17.06 -31.90
CA GLU A 99 -6.81 -17.96 -31.65
C GLU A 99 -7.77 -18.01 -32.85
N ASN A 100 -7.80 -16.98 -33.70
CA ASN A 100 -8.64 -16.93 -34.87
C ASN A 100 -8.14 -17.94 -35.95
N PRO A 101 -8.99 -18.82 -36.47
CA PRO A 101 -8.57 -19.80 -37.45
C PRO A 101 -8.13 -19.13 -38.76
N ALA A 102 -6.95 -19.48 -39.25
CA ALA A 102 -6.43 -18.93 -40.48
C ALA A 102 -7.15 -19.57 -41.71
N PRO A 103 -7.65 -18.77 -42.66
CA PRO A 103 -8.50 -19.25 -43.75
C PRO A 103 -7.74 -20.01 -44.86
N THR A 104 -6.42 -19.80 -44.98
CA THR A 104 -5.59 -20.41 -46.01
C THR A 104 -4.40 -21.17 -45.41
N LYS A 105 -3.86 -22.15 -46.14
CA LYS A 105 -2.67 -22.90 -45.72
C LYS A 105 -1.44 -21.98 -45.51
N GLU A 106 -1.30 -20.96 -46.33
CA GLU A 106 -0.21 -20.00 -46.22
C GLU A 106 -0.36 -19.19 -44.92
N ALA A 107 -1.57 -18.70 -44.61
CA ALA A 107 -1.86 -18.02 -43.38
C ALA A 107 -1.64 -18.90 -42.13
N GLN A 108 -1.96 -20.22 -42.21
CA GLN A 108 -1.68 -21.20 -41.16
C GLN A 108 -0.18 -21.34 -40.91
N ASN A 109 0.66 -21.38 -41.95
CA ASN A 109 2.12 -21.43 -41.76
C ASN A 109 2.66 -20.17 -41.05
N TYR A 110 2.18 -18.98 -41.40
CA TYR A 110 2.54 -17.75 -40.69
C TYR A 110 2.05 -17.78 -39.22
N GLN A 111 0.83 -18.26 -39.00
CA GLN A 111 0.26 -18.37 -37.66
C GLN A 111 1.11 -19.28 -36.76
N ILE A 112 1.62 -20.39 -37.25
CA ILE A 112 2.53 -21.30 -36.55
C ILE A 112 3.81 -20.53 -36.14
N GLY A 113 4.39 -19.75 -37.06
CA GLY A 113 5.57 -18.95 -36.81
C GLY A 113 5.33 -17.88 -35.73
N PHE A 114 4.23 -17.18 -35.81
CA PHE A 114 3.85 -16.18 -34.83
C PHE A 114 3.53 -16.79 -33.46
N THR A 115 2.91 -17.98 -33.42
CA THR A 115 2.68 -18.72 -32.18
C THR A 115 4.00 -19.07 -31.47
N TYR A 116 5.01 -19.47 -32.26
CA TYR A 116 6.34 -19.72 -31.71
C TYR A 116 6.96 -18.48 -31.09
N ILE A 117 6.88 -17.32 -31.78
CA ILE A 117 7.37 -16.02 -31.25
C ILE A 117 6.61 -15.63 -30.02
N TYR A 118 5.28 -15.75 -29.97
CA TYR A 118 4.44 -15.50 -28.82
C TYR A 118 4.89 -16.33 -27.61
N ASN A 119 5.06 -17.64 -27.80
CA ASN A 119 5.50 -18.53 -26.72
C ASN A 119 6.90 -18.18 -26.22
N GLN A 120 7.80 -17.72 -27.10
CA GLN A 120 9.13 -17.25 -26.69
C GLN A 120 9.04 -15.98 -25.79
N ILE A 121 8.17 -15.03 -26.16
CA ILE A 121 7.93 -13.82 -25.35
C ILE A 121 7.37 -14.23 -23.98
N VAL A 122 6.33 -15.07 -23.97
CA VAL A 122 5.71 -15.55 -22.72
C VAL A 122 6.75 -16.27 -21.83
N SER A 123 7.59 -17.12 -22.42
CA SER A 123 8.66 -17.81 -21.68
C SER A 123 9.63 -16.83 -21.02
N ALA A 124 10.08 -15.81 -21.76
CA ALA A 124 10.97 -14.77 -21.21
C ALA A 124 10.31 -13.98 -20.05
N LEU A 125 9.00 -13.76 -20.13
CA LEU A 125 8.25 -13.10 -19.06
C LEU A 125 8.09 -13.99 -17.82
N ILE A 126 7.91 -15.30 -18.04
CA ILE A 126 7.88 -16.30 -16.95
C ILE A 126 9.25 -16.38 -16.25
N ASP A 127 10.34 -16.32 -17.00
CA ASP A 127 11.70 -16.30 -16.44
C ASP A 127 11.96 -15.06 -15.58
N GLU A 128 11.35 -13.91 -15.90
CA GLU A 128 11.39 -12.69 -15.07
C GLU A 128 10.46 -12.79 -13.82
N GLY A 129 9.69 -13.87 -13.70
CA GLY A 129 8.83 -14.16 -12.54
C GLY A 129 7.34 -13.86 -12.75
N LEU A 130 6.92 -13.66 -14.00
CA LEU A 130 5.50 -13.53 -14.34
C LEU A 130 4.81 -14.89 -14.21
N LYS A 131 3.64 -14.92 -13.59
CA LYS A 131 2.77 -16.10 -13.49
C LYS A 131 1.42 -15.79 -14.09
N GLU A 132 0.97 -16.65 -15.02
CA GLU A 132 -0.37 -16.54 -15.58
C GLU A 132 -1.42 -17.09 -14.60
N ILE A 133 -2.53 -16.39 -14.47
CA ILE A 133 -3.75 -16.85 -13.81
C ILE A 133 -4.76 -17.13 -14.89
N THR A 134 -4.98 -18.41 -15.17
CA THR A 134 -5.91 -18.86 -16.21
C THR A 134 -7.02 -19.68 -15.56
N PRO A 135 -8.09 -19.03 -15.06
CA PRO A 135 -9.21 -19.74 -14.48
C PRO A 135 -9.91 -20.61 -15.53
N LYS A 136 -10.51 -21.72 -15.07
CA LYS A 136 -11.27 -22.61 -15.95
C LYS A 136 -12.76 -22.36 -15.82
N VAL A 137 -13.50 -22.60 -16.89
CA VAL A 137 -14.97 -22.59 -16.86
C VAL A 137 -15.46 -23.64 -15.87
N GLY A 138 -16.40 -23.26 -15.00
CA GLY A 138 -16.91 -24.08 -13.90
C GLY A 138 -16.12 -23.98 -12.60
N GLU A 139 -14.96 -23.33 -12.57
CA GLU A 139 -14.19 -23.05 -11.36
C GLU A 139 -14.88 -21.96 -10.51
N MET A 140 -14.73 -22.03 -9.19
CA MET A 140 -15.28 -21.02 -8.28
C MET A 140 -14.52 -19.70 -8.39
N TYR A 141 -15.26 -18.61 -8.39
CA TYR A 141 -14.72 -17.26 -8.43
C TYR A 141 -13.88 -16.94 -7.18
N ASP A 142 -12.65 -16.48 -7.38
CA ASP A 142 -11.73 -16.04 -6.34
C ASP A 142 -11.54 -14.51 -6.40
N LEU A 143 -12.03 -13.81 -5.37
CA LEU A 143 -11.92 -12.36 -5.21
C LEU A 143 -10.46 -11.83 -5.20
N LYS A 144 -9.48 -12.69 -4.87
CA LYS A 144 -8.08 -12.25 -4.75
C LYS A 144 -7.38 -12.17 -6.10
N THR A 145 -7.77 -13.02 -7.03
CA THR A 145 -7.06 -13.23 -8.30
C THR A 145 -7.91 -12.95 -9.53
N MET A 146 -9.22 -12.77 -9.34
CA MET A 146 -10.17 -12.61 -10.43
C MET A 146 -11.03 -11.37 -10.23
N GLN A 147 -11.52 -10.81 -11.34
CA GLN A 147 -12.48 -9.70 -11.38
C GLN A 147 -13.68 -10.11 -12.24
N ALA A 148 -14.85 -10.19 -11.65
CA ALA A 148 -16.09 -10.37 -12.37
C ALA A 148 -16.46 -9.06 -13.08
N VAL A 149 -16.48 -9.10 -14.42
CA VAL A 149 -16.86 -7.95 -15.25
C VAL A 149 -18.31 -8.06 -15.73
N ASP A 150 -18.85 -9.29 -15.70
CA ASP A 150 -20.21 -9.57 -16.11
C ASP A 150 -20.79 -10.76 -15.33
N ALA A 151 -22.11 -10.84 -15.21
CA ALA A 151 -22.81 -11.91 -14.53
C ALA A 151 -24.00 -12.38 -15.36
N VAL A 152 -24.07 -13.69 -15.62
CA VAL A 152 -25.16 -14.32 -16.40
C VAL A 152 -25.93 -15.28 -15.52
N GLU A 153 -27.24 -15.32 -15.70
CA GLU A 153 -28.11 -16.33 -15.10
C GLU A 153 -27.93 -17.65 -15.86
N ASP A 154 -27.26 -18.60 -15.25
CA ASP A 154 -27.04 -19.93 -15.79
C ASP A 154 -27.36 -20.99 -14.75
N ASP A 155 -28.46 -21.71 -14.98
CA ASP A 155 -28.94 -22.76 -14.07
C ASP A 155 -28.13 -24.06 -14.19
N SER A 156 -27.26 -24.19 -15.20
CA SER A 156 -26.41 -25.36 -15.43
C SER A 156 -25.16 -25.36 -14.58
N LEU A 157 -24.76 -24.17 -14.04
CA LEU A 157 -23.54 -23.97 -13.27
C LEU A 157 -23.88 -23.58 -11.82
N THR A 158 -22.97 -23.89 -10.94
CA THR A 158 -23.09 -23.47 -9.53
C THR A 158 -23.00 -21.94 -9.43
N PRO A 159 -23.82 -21.29 -8.58
CA PRO A 159 -23.70 -19.84 -8.35
C PRO A 159 -22.27 -19.45 -8.00
N ASN A 160 -21.79 -18.31 -8.52
CA ASN A 160 -20.44 -17.81 -8.40
C ASN A 160 -19.36 -18.69 -9.08
N SER A 161 -19.70 -19.58 -9.99
CA SER A 161 -18.73 -20.25 -10.85
C SER A 161 -18.46 -19.42 -12.13
N ILE A 162 -17.31 -19.67 -12.74
CA ILE A 162 -16.86 -19.00 -13.95
C ILE A 162 -17.59 -19.58 -15.16
N VAL A 163 -18.28 -18.72 -15.89
CA VAL A 163 -18.96 -19.05 -17.16
C VAL A 163 -18.01 -18.86 -18.34
N LYS A 164 -17.27 -17.74 -18.33
CA LYS A 164 -16.36 -17.37 -19.41
C LYS A 164 -15.18 -16.57 -18.88
N VAL A 165 -14.01 -16.76 -19.50
CA VAL A 165 -12.81 -15.95 -19.25
C VAL A 165 -12.65 -14.98 -20.41
N TYR A 166 -12.63 -13.66 -20.12
CA TYR A 166 -12.42 -12.62 -21.12
C TYR A 166 -10.94 -12.26 -21.26
N ALA A 167 -10.19 -12.25 -20.15
CA ALA A 167 -8.77 -11.98 -20.17
C ALA A 167 -8.08 -12.73 -19.03
N LYS A 168 -6.87 -13.20 -19.30
CA LYS A 168 -6.02 -13.85 -18.30
C LYS A 168 -5.58 -12.85 -17.24
N GLY A 169 -5.41 -13.32 -16.00
CA GLY A 169 -4.76 -12.58 -14.94
C GLY A 169 -3.27 -12.82 -14.93
N TYR A 170 -2.53 -11.92 -14.25
CA TYR A 170 -1.08 -12.04 -14.16
C TYR A 170 -0.58 -11.60 -12.79
N MET A 171 0.37 -12.36 -12.25
CA MET A 171 1.12 -12.02 -11.03
C MET A 171 2.60 -11.89 -11.37
N LEU A 172 3.29 -10.93 -10.75
CA LEU A 172 4.75 -10.85 -10.76
C LEU A 172 5.25 -11.29 -9.38
N HIS A 173 5.95 -12.41 -9.35
CA HIS A 173 6.36 -13.11 -8.13
C HIS A 173 5.17 -13.42 -7.20
N ASP A 174 4.89 -12.57 -6.22
CA ASP A 174 3.82 -12.67 -5.23
C ASP A 174 2.82 -11.50 -5.28
N ARG A 175 3.01 -10.54 -6.21
CA ARG A 175 2.17 -9.36 -6.39
C ARG A 175 1.24 -9.53 -7.59
N LEU A 176 -0.05 -9.29 -7.38
CA LEU A 176 -1.03 -9.27 -8.46
C LEU A 176 -0.83 -7.99 -9.29
N ILE A 177 -0.52 -8.15 -10.61
CA ILE A 177 -0.43 -7.05 -11.57
C ILE A 177 -1.81 -6.75 -12.14
N ARG A 178 -2.52 -7.80 -12.58
CA ARG A 178 -3.84 -7.69 -13.17
C ARG A 178 -4.67 -8.93 -12.82
N PRO A 179 -5.90 -8.78 -12.30
CA PRO A 179 -6.79 -9.90 -12.07
C PRO A 179 -7.26 -10.50 -13.40
N ALA A 180 -7.63 -11.78 -13.41
CA ALA A 180 -8.30 -12.39 -14.53
C ALA A 180 -9.72 -11.83 -14.67
N MET A 181 -10.10 -11.39 -15.86
CA MET A 181 -11.44 -10.87 -16.16
C MET A 181 -12.36 -12.01 -16.54
N VAL A 182 -13.39 -12.23 -15.74
CA VAL A 182 -14.29 -13.39 -15.89
C VAL A 182 -15.76 -12.96 -15.87
N GLN A 183 -16.59 -13.80 -16.49
CA GLN A 183 -18.03 -13.78 -16.36
C GLN A 183 -18.43 -14.86 -15.36
N VAL A 184 -19.30 -14.55 -14.41
CA VAL A 184 -19.73 -15.46 -13.35
C VAL A 184 -21.21 -15.84 -13.49
N ALA A 185 -21.53 -17.07 -13.09
CA ALA A 185 -22.92 -17.53 -13.00
C ALA A 185 -23.60 -16.90 -11.78
N LYS A 186 -24.76 -16.31 -11.96
CA LYS A 186 -25.62 -15.79 -10.92
C LYS A 186 -26.82 -16.73 -10.77
N ALA A 187 -27.17 -17.06 -9.53
CA ALA A 187 -28.41 -17.79 -9.27
C ALA A 187 -29.60 -16.95 -9.76
N LYS A 188 -30.53 -17.56 -10.50
CA LYS A 188 -31.81 -16.94 -10.79
C LYS A 188 -32.46 -16.51 -9.49
N LYS A 189 -32.74 -15.23 -9.36
CA LYS A 189 -33.63 -14.73 -8.32
C LYS A 189 -34.98 -15.38 -8.56
N LYS A 190 -35.40 -16.35 -7.71
CA LYS A 190 -36.79 -16.73 -7.67
C LYS A 190 -37.55 -15.41 -7.44
N GLU A 191 -38.36 -14.99 -8.42
CA GLU A 191 -39.31 -13.93 -8.21
C GLU A 191 -40.15 -14.37 -7.00
N GLU A 192 -39.97 -13.71 -5.87
CA GLU A 192 -40.94 -13.75 -4.80
C GLU A 192 -42.22 -13.20 -5.41
N PRO A 193 -43.33 -13.96 -5.32
CA PRO A 193 -44.60 -13.46 -5.84
C PRO A 193 -44.86 -12.12 -5.18
N GLN A 194 -44.99 -11.06 -6.01
CA GLN A 194 -45.41 -9.76 -5.54
C GLN A 194 -46.73 -9.97 -4.82
N PRO A 195 -46.87 -9.50 -3.57
CA PRO A 195 -48.18 -9.53 -2.94
C PRO A 195 -49.16 -8.76 -3.84
N GLU A 196 -50.19 -9.46 -4.31
CA GLU A 196 -51.32 -8.86 -5.04
C GLU A 196 -51.78 -7.63 -4.24
N GLN A 197 -51.60 -6.47 -4.84
CA GLN A 197 -52.21 -5.26 -4.34
C GLN A 197 -53.72 -5.46 -4.45
N THR A 198 -54.33 -5.81 -3.32
CA THR A 198 -55.74 -5.75 -3.14
C THR A 198 -56.15 -4.32 -3.48
N GLN A 199 -56.82 -4.16 -4.63
CA GLN A 199 -57.48 -2.92 -5.00
C GLN A 199 -58.55 -2.73 -3.93
N GLU A 200 -58.33 -1.83 -3.00
CA GLU A 200 -59.40 -1.26 -2.18
C GLU A 200 -60.34 -0.53 -3.14
N GLU A 201 -61.55 -1.10 -3.30
CA GLU A 201 -62.67 -0.46 -3.95
C GLU A 201 -62.95 0.87 -3.22
N GLU A 202 -62.72 1.95 -3.90
CA GLU A 202 -63.13 3.28 -3.50
C GLU A 202 -64.67 3.35 -3.49
N PRO A 203 -65.36 3.67 -2.37
CA PRO A 203 -66.81 3.78 -2.34
C PRO A 203 -67.24 4.98 -3.18
N ALA A 204 -68.21 4.74 -4.06
CA ALA A 204 -68.82 5.71 -4.94
C ALA A 204 -69.44 6.94 -4.18
N PRO A 205 -69.28 8.15 -4.73
CA PRO A 205 -69.84 9.34 -4.12
C PRO A 205 -71.39 9.34 -4.23
N SER A 206 -72.07 9.46 -3.09
CA SER A 206 -73.51 9.64 -2.96
C SER A 206 -73.91 10.96 -3.59
N GLU A 207 -74.85 10.87 -4.54
CA GLU A 207 -75.55 11.99 -5.13
C GLU A 207 -76.39 12.74 -4.05
N GLU A 208 -76.02 13.95 -3.74
CA GLU A 208 -76.90 14.90 -3.04
C GLU A 208 -77.66 15.76 -4.06
N HIS A 209 -78.93 15.60 -4.03
CA HIS A 209 -79.90 16.40 -4.76
C HIS A 209 -79.87 17.88 -4.32
N PRO A 210 -80.08 18.83 -5.22
CA PRO A 210 -80.24 20.23 -4.88
C PRO A 210 -81.69 20.50 -4.44
N HIS A 211 -81.84 20.90 -3.19
CA HIS A 211 -83.11 21.59 -2.79
C HIS A 211 -83.08 23.04 -3.27
N ASN A 212 -84.07 23.32 -4.11
CA ASN A 212 -84.54 24.60 -4.55
C ASN A 212 -85.34 25.23 -3.41
N GLU A 213 -85.08 26.48 -3.05
CA GLU A 213 -86.16 27.43 -2.66
C GLU A 213 -85.65 28.87 -2.56
N ALA A 214 -86.36 29.71 -3.30
CA ALA A 214 -86.70 31.14 -3.22
C ALA A 214 -85.57 32.16 -3.37
#